data_5f15502cc0a3716557a6138f878b12b6
#
_entry.id   5f15502cc0a3716557a6138f878b12b6
#
_cell.length_a   1.000
_cell.length_b   1.000
_cell.length_c   1.000
_cell.angle_alpha   90.00
_cell.angle_beta   90.00
_cell.angle_gamma   90.00
#
_symmetry.space_group_name_H-M   'P 1'
#
loop_
_entity.id
_entity.type
_entity.pdbx_description
1 polymer ?
#
loop_
_entity_poly.entity_id
_entity_poly.type
_entity_poly.pdbx_seq_one_letter_code
_entity_poly.pdbx_strand_id
1 'polypeptide(L)'
;PISDREGNVLLREDGCTASSLASYRGGFADWLDLSWFRGSDWGIAREALYNVTTGELLTGEEDSAVSACGVGVACLQSRQDSRSVLYDLNSGEAVELGRFDWCVMDYTPGCVTLLGSDDPDNPYTLIDLASGEKTAVQRSDTDYHSGNVAVLTANNVLKIYDGTTGALLTDVEVTPVEEGHYVSLTALPDGYALLQYNSENYDTVAIQTYSGDGLLWSSAGEAQQYTRSE
;
A
#
# COMPACT_ATOMS: atom_id res chain seq x y z
N PRO A 1 -0.89 26.20 -16.97
CA PRO A 1 0.55 26.02 -16.80
C PRO A 1 0.91 25.87 -15.32
N ILE A 2 1.91 25.06 -15.04
CA ILE A 2 2.53 24.96 -13.72
C ILE A 2 3.72 25.91 -13.70
N SER A 3 3.82 26.73 -12.66
CA SER A 3 4.89 27.74 -12.51
C SER A 3 5.56 27.59 -11.14
N ASP A 4 6.85 27.97 -11.08
CA ASP A 4 7.56 28.12 -9.82
C ASP A 4 7.09 29.39 -9.05
N ARG A 5 7.70 29.63 -7.87
CA ARG A 5 7.35 30.78 -7.03
C ARG A 5 7.76 32.12 -7.67
N GLU A 6 8.72 32.11 -8.58
CA GLU A 6 9.20 33.26 -9.34
C GLU A 6 8.34 33.53 -10.58
N GLY A 7 7.38 32.65 -10.91
CA GLY A 7 6.49 32.77 -12.05
C GLY A 7 7.03 32.20 -13.36
N ASN A 8 8.17 31.49 -13.34
CA ASN A 8 8.67 30.78 -14.50
C ASN A 8 7.78 29.57 -14.80
N VAL A 9 7.40 29.40 -16.05
CA VAL A 9 6.56 28.26 -16.46
C VAL A 9 7.41 27.01 -16.54
N LEU A 10 7.12 26.04 -15.66
CA LEU A 10 7.78 24.73 -15.60
C LEU A 10 7.14 23.74 -16.58
N LEU A 11 5.81 23.76 -16.66
CA LEU A 11 5.08 22.88 -17.56
C LEU A 11 3.88 23.61 -18.19
N ARG A 12 3.72 23.46 -19.53
CA ARG A 12 2.57 23.98 -20.27
C ARG A 12 1.69 22.79 -20.70
N GLU A 13 0.85 22.36 -19.79
CA GLU A 13 -0.20 21.39 -20.06
C GLU A 13 -1.55 22.03 -19.81
N ASP A 14 -2.48 21.86 -20.73
CA ASP A 14 -3.83 22.36 -20.61
C ASP A 14 -4.76 21.30 -19.97
N GLY A 15 -5.67 21.76 -19.12
CA GLY A 15 -6.69 20.90 -18.53
C GLY A 15 -6.20 19.96 -17.42
N CYS A 16 -4.99 20.15 -16.90
CA CYS A 16 -4.52 19.41 -15.73
C CYS A 16 -4.51 20.24 -14.46
N THR A 17 -4.65 19.58 -13.33
CA THR A 17 -4.34 20.08 -12.00
C THR A 17 -3.08 19.42 -11.49
N ALA A 18 -2.38 20.09 -10.56
CA ALA A 18 -1.20 19.54 -9.93
C ALA A 18 -1.40 19.49 -8.41
N SER A 19 -1.04 18.39 -7.79
CA SER A 19 -0.95 18.21 -6.36
C SER A 19 0.44 17.77 -5.94
N SER A 20 0.84 18.16 -4.72
CA SER A 20 2.15 17.74 -4.19
C SER A 20 2.03 16.35 -3.60
N LEU A 21 2.94 15.46 -3.96
CA LEU A 21 3.14 14.16 -3.30
C LEU A 21 3.86 14.30 -1.95
N ALA A 22 4.33 15.50 -1.60
CA ALA A 22 5.10 15.73 -0.36
C ALA A 22 4.35 15.40 0.93
N SER A 23 3.00 15.32 0.89
CA SER A 23 2.17 14.89 2.02
C SER A 23 2.19 13.38 2.25
N TYR A 24 2.69 12.59 1.31
CA TYR A 24 2.75 11.14 1.42
C TYR A 24 4.16 10.71 1.82
N ARG A 25 4.35 10.30 3.07
CA ARG A 25 5.55 9.61 3.63
C ARG A 25 6.92 10.27 3.37
N GLY A 26 6.99 11.51 2.86
CA GLY A 26 8.25 12.20 2.53
C GLY A 26 8.91 11.69 1.23
N GLY A 27 10.03 12.30 0.84
CA GLY A 27 10.83 11.84 -0.32
C GLY A 27 10.29 12.23 -1.70
N PHE A 28 9.23 13.04 -1.78
CA PHE A 28 8.61 13.49 -3.03
C PHE A 28 8.71 15.01 -3.25
N ALA A 29 9.66 15.69 -2.61
CA ALA A 29 9.72 17.17 -2.62
C ALA A 29 9.76 17.78 -4.03
N ASP A 30 10.40 17.08 -4.98
CA ASP A 30 10.56 17.54 -6.35
C ASP A 30 9.52 16.97 -7.31
N TRP A 31 8.57 16.16 -6.83
CA TRP A 31 7.59 15.50 -7.67
C TRP A 31 6.17 16.02 -7.43
N LEU A 32 5.45 16.23 -8.52
CA LEU A 32 4.04 16.58 -8.54
C LEU A 32 3.25 15.43 -9.18
N ASP A 33 2.10 15.14 -8.59
CA ASP A 33 1.05 14.37 -9.23
C ASP A 33 0.23 15.32 -10.11
N LEU A 34 0.14 15.00 -11.38
CA LEU A 34 -0.65 15.71 -12.39
C LEU A 34 -1.90 14.90 -12.73
N SER A 35 -3.06 15.51 -12.57
CA SER A 35 -4.33 14.87 -12.90
C SER A 35 -5.07 15.62 -14.00
N TRP A 36 -5.51 14.92 -15.03
CA TRP A 36 -6.39 15.42 -16.09
C TRP A 36 -7.81 14.90 -15.87
N PHE A 37 -8.78 15.78 -15.93
CA PHE A 37 -10.19 15.46 -15.70
C PHE A 37 -10.96 15.31 -17.02
N ARG A 38 -11.91 14.38 -17.06
CA ARG A 38 -12.87 14.23 -18.18
C ARG A 38 -14.05 15.16 -17.97
N GLY A 39 -14.08 16.30 -18.68
CA GLY A 39 -15.22 17.19 -18.76
C GLY A 39 -15.79 17.63 -17.40
N SER A 40 -17.12 17.61 -17.26
CA SER A 40 -17.83 18.08 -16.06
C SER A 40 -17.98 17.01 -14.96
N ASP A 41 -17.63 15.77 -15.23
CA ASP A 41 -17.99 14.63 -14.36
C ASP A 41 -16.97 14.36 -13.25
N TRP A 42 -15.96 15.21 -13.09
CA TRP A 42 -14.89 15.09 -12.10
C TRP A 42 -14.15 13.75 -12.14
N GLY A 43 -14.36 12.95 -13.17
CA GLY A 43 -13.61 11.72 -13.40
C GLY A 43 -12.18 12.02 -13.84
N ILE A 44 -11.19 11.48 -13.12
CA ILE A 44 -9.79 11.57 -13.53
C ILE A 44 -9.60 10.71 -14.78
N ALA A 45 -9.14 11.34 -15.87
CA ALA A 45 -8.88 10.65 -17.13
C ALA A 45 -7.48 10.04 -17.18
N ARG A 46 -6.52 10.75 -16.61
CA ARG A 46 -5.11 10.37 -16.61
C ARG A 46 -4.40 11.02 -15.41
N GLU A 47 -3.44 10.31 -14.85
CA GLU A 47 -2.48 10.84 -13.89
C GLU A 47 -1.06 10.64 -14.39
N ALA A 48 -0.13 11.48 -13.95
CA ALA A 48 1.28 11.40 -14.27
C ALA A 48 2.12 12.03 -13.15
N LEU A 49 3.40 11.68 -13.09
CA LEU A 49 4.37 12.28 -12.17
C LEU A 49 5.26 13.26 -12.94
N TYR A 50 5.42 14.46 -12.40
CA TYR A 50 6.28 15.50 -12.97
C TYR A 50 7.34 15.94 -11.97
N ASN A 51 8.62 15.83 -12.35
CA ASN A 51 9.72 16.34 -11.54
C ASN A 51 9.98 17.82 -11.87
N VAL A 52 9.78 18.70 -10.90
CA VAL A 52 9.92 20.15 -11.09
C VAL A 52 11.36 20.62 -11.25
N THR A 53 12.32 19.82 -10.79
CA THR A 53 13.76 20.13 -10.85
C THR A 53 14.37 19.68 -12.18
N THR A 54 14.06 18.48 -12.62
CA THR A 54 14.63 17.92 -13.87
C THR A 54 13.77 18.17 -15.09
N GLY A 55 12.47 18.48 -14.92
CA GLY A 55 11.50 18.57 -16.01
C GLY A 55 11.05 17.21 -16.55
N GLU A 56 11.40 16.14 -15.89
CA GLU A 56 11.01 14.80 -16.28
C GLU A 56 9.51 14.59 -16.08
N LEU A 57 8.88 13.97 -17.07
CA LEU A 57 7.47 13.59 -17.03
C LEU A 57 7.35 12.07 -17.17
N LEU A 58 6.98 11.40 -16.09
CA LEU A 58 6.62 9.99 -16.11
C LEU A 58 5.12 9.87 -16.37
N THR A 59 4.78 9.41 -17.56
CA THR A 59 3.40 9.19 -17.97
C THR A 59 3.13 7.71 -18.09
N GLY A 60 2.02 7.25 -17.52
CA GLY A 60 1.39 6.02 -17.94
C GLY A 60 0.71 6.20 -19.32
N GLU A 61 0.14 5.13 -19.82
CA GLU A 61 -0.80 5.15 -20.95
C GLU A 61 -2.03 6.02 -20.62
N GLU A 62 -2.86 6.32 -21.60
CA GLU A 62 -4.16 6.94 -21.33
C GLU A 62 -4.90 6.12 -20.27
N ASP A 63 -5.56 6.84 -19.33
CA ASP A 63 -6.29 6.23 -18.23
C ASP A 63 -5.38 5.56 -17.16
N SER A 64 -4.27 6.20 -16.83
CA SER A 64 -3.39 5.76 -15.75
C SER A 64 -3.74 6.41 -14.40
N ALA A 65 -3.46 5.68 -13.32
CA ALA A 65 -3.52 6.16 -11.94
C ALA A 65 -2.13 6.17 -11.30
N VAL A 66 -1.90 7.12 -10.39
CA VAL A 66 -0.67 7.24 -9.61
C VAL A 66 -0.97 6.94 -8.15
N SER A 67 -0.10 6.16 -7.51
CA SER A 67 -0.14 5.90 -6.07
C SER A 67 1.26 6.09 -5.49
N ALA A 68 1.37 6.92 -4.44
CA ALA A 68 2.58 6.97 -3.63
C ALA A 68 2.64 5.73 -2.73
N CYS A 69 3.74 5.00 -2.78
CA CYS A 69 3.86 3.69 -2.12
C CYS A 69 4.78 3.72 -0.91
N GLY A 70 5.85 4.51 -0.97
CA GLY A 70 6.87 4.62 0.06
C GLY A 70 7.69 5.89 -0.10
N VAL A 71 8.79 6.03 0.62
CA VAL A 71 9.69 7.18 0.51
C VAL A 71 10.37 7.18 -0.86
N GLY A 72 9.96 8.12 -1.73
CA GLY A 72 10.50 8.23 -3.09
C GLY A 72 10.08 7.10 -4.04
N VAL A 73 9.05 6.33 -3.71
CA VAL A 73 8.57 5.23 -4.55
C VAL A 73 7.09 5.41 -4.90
N ALA A 74 6.78 5.35 -6.18
CA ALA A 74 5.42 5.50 -6.69
C ALA A 74 5.06 4.38 -7.66
N CYS A 75 3.78 4.03 -7.73
CA CYS A 75 3.23 3.08 -8.69
C CYS A 75 2.39 3.83 -9.72
N LEU A 76 2.62 3.55 -11.00
CA LEU A 76 1.70 3.91 -12.08
C LEU A 76 0.94 2.66 -12.51
N GLN A 77 -0.38 2.77 -12.55
CA GLN A 77 -1.27 1.70 -12.97
C GLN A 77 -2.11 2.11 -14.16
N SER A 78 -2.12 1.29 -15.21
CA SER A 78 -3.07 1.42 -16.32
C SER A 78 -4.45 0.94 -15.88
N ARG A 79 -5.46 1.80 -16.01
CA ARG A 79 -6.85 1.43 -15.73
C ARG A 79 -7.50 0.59 -16.83
N GLN A 80 -6.86 0.52 -18.02
CA GLN A 80 -7.40 -0.23 -19.15
C GLN A 80 -7.09 -1.73 -19.03
N ASP A 81 -5.87 -2.07 -18.61
CA ASP A 81 -5.40 -3.46 -18.55
C ASP A 81 -4.85 -3.85 -17.18
N SER A 82 -5.00 -2.97 -16.18
CA SER A 82 -4.57 -3.17 -14.78
C SER A 82 -3.06 -3.43 -14.62
N ARG A 83 -2.26 -3.07 -15.63
CA ARG A 83 -0.80 -3.23 -15.55
C ARG A 83 -0.21 -2.17 -14.62
N SER A 84 0.61 -2.62 -13.68
CA SER A 84 1.23 -1.79 -12.65
C SER A 84 2.74 -1.78 -12.79
N VAL A 85 3.35 -0.60 -12.71
CA VAL A 85 4.80 -0.38 -12.74
C VAL A 85 5.19 0.44 -11.52
N LEU A 86 6.12 -0.08 -10.74
CA LEU A 86 6.69 0.59 -9.58
C LEU A 86 7.94 1.38 -10.02
N TYR A 87 8.01 2.64 -9.64
CA TYR A 87 9.15 3.53 -9.92
C TYR A 87 9.83 3.95 -8.62
N ASP A 88 11.13 3.71 -8.54
CA ASP A 88 11.99 4.41 -7.59
C ASP A 88 12.38 5.77 -8.21
N LEU A 89 11.81 6.83 -7.68
CA LEU A 89 11.97 8.19 -8.19
C LEU A 89 13.36 8.79 -7.88
N ASN A 90 14.15 8.16 -7.01
CA ASN A 90 15.51 8.59 -6.69
C ASN A 90 16.54 7.97 -7.64
N SER A 91 16.38 6.69 -7.96
CA SER A 91 17.30 5.98 -8.88
C SER A 91 16.86 6.02 -10.34
N GLY A 92 15.56 6.24 -10.59
CA GLY A 92 14.95 6.11 -11.92
C GLY A 92 14.69 4.64 -12.32
N GLU A 93 14.90 3.70 -11.43
CA GLU A 93 14.61 2.28 -11.70
C GLU A 93 13.11 2.01 -11.72
N ALA A 94 12.70 1.11 -12.62
CA ALA A 94 11.31 0.71 -12.78
C ALA A 94 11.18 -0.82 -12.71
N VAL A 95 10.16 -1.29 -11.99
CA VAL A 95 9.86 -2.71 -11.83
C VAL A 95 8.42 -2.97 -12.27
N GLU A 96 8.24 -3.84 -13.27
CA GLU A 96 6.90 -4.29 -13.67
C GLU A 96 6.36 -5.30 -12.66
N LEU A 97 5.21 -4.98 -12.05
CA LEU A 97 4.56 -5.82 -11.05
C LEU A 97 3.59 -6.83 -11.69
N GLY A 98 3.09 -6.53 -12.89
CA GLY A 98 2.10 -7.31 -13.59
C GLY A 98 0.72 -6.65 -13.59
N ARG A 99 -0.36 -7.46 -13.68
CA ARG A 99 -1.74 -6.99 -13.76
C ARG A 99 -2.43 -7.21 -12.43
N PHE A 100 -2.97 -6.14 -11.86
CA PHE A 100 -3.70 -6.16 -10.59
C PHE A 100 -4.89 -5.21 -10.67
N ASP A 101 -5.99 -5.56 -10.02
CA ASP A 101 -7.22 -4.79 -10.08
C ASP A 101 -7.12 -3.42 -9.42
N TRP A 102 -6.18 -3.26 -8.45
CA TRP A 102 -5.96 -2.02 -7.73
C TRP A 102 -4.49 -1.75 -7.40
N CYS A 103 -4.24 -0.52 -6.92
CA CYS A 103 -2.93 0.01 -6.57
C CYS A 103 -2.23 -0.75 -5.44
N VAL A 104 -0.98 -0.42 -5.24
CA VAL A 104 -0.17 -0.86 -4.11
C VAL A 104 -0.82 -0.44 -2.79
N MET A 105 -1.03 -1.40 -1.90
CA MET A 105 -1.57 -1.18 -0.57
C MET A 105 -0.45 -0.83 0.42
N ASP A 106 0.60 -1.64 0.43
CA ASP A 106 1.75 -1.49 1.31
C ASP A 106 3.05 -1.75 0.55
N TYR A 107 4.09 -1.04 0.92
CA TYR A 107 5.41 -1.12 0.32
C TYR A 107 6.51 -1.12 1.40
N THR A 108 7.52 -1.96 1.19
CA THR A 108 8.85 -1.87 1.80
C THR A 108 9.92 -1.98 0.71
N PRO A 109 11.19 -1.62 0.96
CA PRO A 109 12.24 -1.71 -0.05
C PRO A 109 12.43 -3.09 -0.69
N GLY A 110 11.97 -4.15 -0.04
CA GLY A 110 12.12 -5.53 -0.53
C GLY A 110 10.84 -6.16 -1.08
N CYS A 111 9.67 -5.62 -0.76
CA CYS A 111 8.41 -6.21 -1.18
C CYS A 111 7.26 -5.20 -1.28
N VAL A 112 6.22 -5.59 -1.98
CA VAL A 112 5.01 -4.80 -2.17
C VAL A 112 3.77 -5.68 -2.05
N THR A 113 2.74 -5.15 -1.39
CA THR A 113 1.41 -5.79 -1.34
C THR A 113 0.46 -5.03 -2.24
N LEU A 114 -0.18 -5.75 -3.16
CA LEU A 114 -1.19 -5.19 -4.07
C LEU A 114 -2.56 -5.80 -3.76
N LEU A 115 -3.60 -5.01 -3.97
CA LEU A 115 -4.97 -5.54 -4.01
C LEU A 115 -5.14 -6.28 -5.34
N GLY A 116 -5.61 -7.50 -5.26
CA GLY A 116 -5.78 -8.41 -6.38
C GLY A 116 -5.02 -9.71 -6.14
N SER A 117 -5.70 -10.81 -6.39
CA SER A 117 -5.16 -12.15 -6.27
C SER A 117 -5.94 -13.08 -7.18
N ASP A 118 -5.30 -14.16 -7.65
CA ASP A 118 -5.97 -15.26 -8.33
C ASP A 118 -6.78 -16.14 -7.35
N ASP A 119 -6.63 -15.89 -6.04
CA ASP A 119 -7.32 -16.60 -4.97
C ASP A 119 -8.45 -15.71 -4.39
N PRO A 120 -9.73 -16.06 -4.58
CA PRO A 120 -10.85 -15.25 -4.11
C PRO A 120 -10.95 -15.13 -2.58
N ASP A 121 -10.36 -16.06 -1.84
CA ASP A 121 -10.37 -16.06 -0.38
C ASP A 121 -9.25 -15.17 0.21
N ASN A 122 -8.28 -14.80 -0.62
CA ASN A 122 -7.13 -14.01 -0.24
C ASN A 122 -6.98 -12.80 -1.20
N PRO A 123 -7.56 -11.64 -0.86
CA PRO A 123 -7.75 -10.54 -1.80
C PRO A 123 -6.47 -9.80 -2.19
N TYR A 124 -5.33 -10.10 -1.55
CA TYR A 124 -4.08 -9.41 -1.78
C TYR A 124 -2.98 -10.35 -2.26
N THR A 125 -1.99 -9.77 -2.93
CA THR A 125 -0.76 -10.48 -3.32
C THR A 125 0.46 -9.72 -2.80
N LEU A 126 1.31 -10.39 -2.05
CA LEU A 126 2.65 -9.93 -1.71
C LEU A 126 3.61 -10.34 -2.83
N ILE A 127 4.41 -9.39 -3.31
CA ILE A 127 5.46 -9.63 -4.30
C ILE A 127 6.81 -9.32 -3.65
N ASP A 128 7.69 -10.30 -3.64
CA ASP A 128 9.12 -10.08 -3.36
C ASP A 128 9.76 -9.44 -4.60
N LEU A 129 10.29 -8.24 -4.46
CA LEU A 129 10.80 -7.45 -5.60
C LEU A 129 12.13 -7.99 -6.16
N ALA A 130 12.88 -8.75 -5.38
CA ALA A 130 14.15 -9.32 -5.81
C ALA A 130 13.97 -10.61 -6.60
N SER A 131 13.08 -11.50 -6.14
CA SER A 131 12.82 -12.80 -6.77
C SER A 131 11.65 -12.79 -7.74
N GLY A 132 10.71 -11.83 -7.59
CA GLY A 132 9.43 -11.83 -8.27
C GLY A 132 8.45 -12.88 -7.73
N GLU A 133 8.75 -13.52 -6.60
CA GLU A 133 7.87 -14.50 -5.97
C GLU A 133 6.58 -13.84 -5.48
N LYS A 134 5.46 -14.51 -5.73
CA LYS A 134 4.12 -14.05 -5.35
C LYS A 134 3.53 -14.95 -4.28
N THR A 135 3.03 -14.34 -3.21
CA THR A 135 2.38 -15.03 -2.09
C THR A 135 0.99 -14.46 -1.90
N ALA A 136 -0.02 -15.30 -1.84
CA ALA A 136 -1.38 -14.91 -1.50
C ALA A 136 -1.46 -14.41 -0.05
N VAL A 137 -2.20 -13.31 0.17
CA VAL A 137 -2.27 -12.59 1.44
C VAL A 137 -3.71 -12.34 1.83
N GLN A 138 -4.05 -12.65 3.07
CA GLN A 138 -5.36 -12.36 3.65
C GLN A 138 -5.48 -10.88 4.01
N ARG A 139 -4.45 -10.30 4.62
CA ARG A 139 -4.43 -8.91 5.07
C ARG A 139 -3.02 -8.34 5.13
N SER A 140 -2.91 -7.04 4.87
CA SER A 140 -1.71 -6.25 5.22
C SER A 140 -2.11 -4.96 5.92
N ASP A 141 -1.20 -4.38 6.69
CA ASP A 141 -1.36 -3.10 7.36
C ASP A 141 0.00 -2.47 7.65
N THR A 142 0.06 -1.15 7.60
CA THR A 142 1.26 -0.39 7.93
C THR A 142 1.08 0.29 9.28
N ASP A 143 2.02 0.08 10.19
CA ASP A 143 2.08 0.84 11.44
C ASP A 143 2.55 2.27 11.17
N TYR A 144 1.67 3.24 11.37
CA TYR A 144 1.95 4.66 11.16
C TYR A 144 2.98 5.24 12.15
N HIS A 145 3.29 4.56 13.25
CA HIS A 145 4.27 5.02 14.23
C HIS A 145 5.68 4.52 13.92
N SER A 146 5.84 3.23 13.69
CA SER A 146 7.13 2.64 13.36
C SER A 146 7.44 2.62 11.87
N GLY A 147 6.40 2.72 11.02
CA GLY A 147 6.52 2.51 9.58
C GLY A 147 6.63 1.04 9.17
N ASN A 148 6.57 0.10 10.13
CA ASN A 148 6.63 -1.33 9.84
C ASN A 148 5.39 -1.80 9.08
N VAL A 149 5.58 -2.78 8.20
CA VAL A 149 4.49 -3.40 7.43
C VAL A 149 4.26 -4.82 7.93
N ALA A 150 3.03 -5.09 8.32
CA ALA A 150 2.59 -6.44 8.70
C ALA A 150 1.79 -7.07 7.57
N VAL A 151 2.08 -8.33 7.26
CA VAL A 151 1.43 -9.12 6.22
C VAL A 151 0.99 -10.46 6.77
N LEU A 152 -0.30 -10.76 6.71
CA LEU A 152 -0.85 -12.08 7.03
C LEU A 152 -1.02 -12.88 5.75
N THR A 153 -0.21 -13.91 5.57
CA THR A 153 -0.26 -14.78 4.38
C THR A 153 -1.45 -15.73 4.40
N ALA A 154 -1.81 -16.28 3.25
CA ALA A 154 -2.84 -17.31 3.11
C ALA A 154 -2.58 -18.57 3.98
N ASN A 155 -1.32 -18.85 4.27
CA ASN A 155 -0.92 -19.98 5.11
C ASN A 155 -0.91 -19.66 6.62
N ASN A 156 -1.54 -18.54 7.02
CA ASN A 156 -1.60 -18.10 8.42
C ASN A 156 -0.22 -17.81 9.04
N VAL A 157 0.68 -17.26 8.25
CA VAL A 157 1.96 -16.74 8.73
C VAL A 157 1.89 -15.23 8.77
N LEU A 158 2.11 -14.65 9.95
CA LEU A 158 2.25 -13.20 10.13
C LEU A 158 3.71 -12.84 9.92
N LYS A 159 3.98 -12.03 8.90
CA LYS A 159 5.29 -11.47 8.60
C LYS A 159 5.29 -9.98 8.92
N ILE A 160 6.33 -9.51 9.58
CA ILE A 160 6.51 -8.08 9.90
C ILE A 160 7.82 -7.63 9.28
N TYR A 161 7.75 -6.59 8.46
CA TYR A 161 8.89 -6.00 7.77
C TYR A 161 9.19 -4.61 8.32
N ASP A 162 10.46 -4.29 8.45
CA ASP A 162 10.92 -2.92 8.66
C ASP A 162 10.58 -2.07 7.43
N GLY A 163 9.74 -1.06 7.58
CA GLY A 163 9.27 -0.23 6.48
C GLY A 163 10.35 0.67 5.85
N THR A 164 11.51 0.82 6.52
CA THR A 164 12.63 1.62 6.03
C THR A 164 13.64 0.77 5.26
N THR A 165 13.97 -0.40 5.79
CA THR A 165 15.03 -1.26 5.24
C THR A 165 14.48 -2.44 4.44
N GLY A 166 13.20 -2.79 4.59
CA GLY A 166 12.59 -3.99 4.03
C GLY A 166 13.00 -5.29 4.72
N ALA A 167 13.77 -5.21 5.81
CA ALA A 167 14.21 -6.41 6.52
C ALA A 167 13.02 -7.11 7.18
N LEU A 168 12.94 -8.44 7.03
CA LEU A 168 11.98 -9.25 7.76
C LEU A 168 12.38 -9.28 9.25
N LEU A 169 11.53 -8.70 10.11
CA LEU A 169 11.73 -8.63 11.56
C LEU A 169 11.15 -9.85 12.27
N THR A 170 10.01 -10.34 11.80
CA THR A 170 9.27 -11.42 12.43
C THR A 170 8.59 -12.27 11.37
N ASP A 171 8.58 -13.58 11.63
CA ASP A 171 7.89 -14.62 10.85
C ASP A 171 7.31 -15.62 11.87
N VAL A 172 5.99 -15.55 12.10
CA VAL A 172 5.34 -16.33 13.14
C VAL A 172 4.04 -16.96 12.65
N GLU A 173 3.85 -18.25 12.92
CA GLU A 173 2.58 -18.91 12.68
C GLU A 173 1.50 -18.36 13.61
N VAL A 174 0.35 -18.01 13.05
CA VAL A 174 -0.82 -17.54 13.81
C VAL A 174 -1.93 -18.58 13.75
N THR A 175 -2.84 -18.51 14.72
CA THR A 175 -4.03 -19.36 14.71
C THR A 175 -4.82 -19.10 13.42
N PRO A 176 -5.19 -20.15 12.66
CA PRO A 176 -5.95 -20.00 11.43
C PRO A 176 -7.24 -19.20 11.62
N VAL A 177 -7.55 -18.38 10.63
CA VAL A 177 -8.82 -17.66 10.55
C VAL A 177 -9.91 -18.67 10.23
N GLU A 178 -10.99 -18.68 11.00
CA GLU A 178 -12.12 -19.58 10.77
C GLU A 178 -12.93 -19.14 9.54
N GLU A 179 -13.55 -20.12 8.85
CA GLU A 179 -14.45 -19.83 7.73
C GLU A 179 -15.59 -18.90 8.15
N GLY A 180 -15.89 -17.91 7.33
CA GLY A 180 -16.90 -16.89 7.63
C GLY A 180 -16.44 -15.77 8.55
N HIS A 181 -15.13 -15.67 8.84
CA HIS A 181 -14.56 -14.58 9.59
C HIS A 181 -13.68 -13.67 8.73
N TYR A 182 -13.70 -12.37 9.05
CA TYR A 182 -12.72 -11.40 8.54
C TYR A 182 -11.58 -11.23 9.51
N VAL A 183 -10.46 -10.81 8.96
CA VAL A 183 -9.27 -10.43 9.74
C VAL A 183 -9.02 -8.95 9.64
N SER A 184 -8.66 -8.33 10.76
CA SER A 184 -8.04 -7.02 10.81
C SER A 184 -6.72 -7.10 11.58
N LEU A 185 -5.70 -6.43 11.08
CA LEU A 185 -4.45 -6.18 11.78
C LEU A 185 -4.51 -4.79 12.41
N THR A 186 -3.97 -4.64 13.61
CA THR A 186 -3.83 -3.36 14.29
C THR A 186 -2.46 -3.30 14.94
N ALA A 187 -1.69 -2.25 14.61
CA ALA A 187 -0.41 -2.00 15.25
C ALA A 187 -0.58 -1.68 16.73
N LEU A 188 0.31 -2.22 17.55
CA LEU A 188 0.46 -1.95 18.98
C LEU A 188 1.85 -1.37 19.23
N PRO A 189 2.11 -0.70 20.38
CA PRO A 189 3.43 -0.14 20.67
C PRO A 189 4.58 -1.14 20.55
N ASP A 190 4.35 -2.40 20.92
CA ASP A 190 5.36 -3.45 20.95
C ASP A 190 4.99 -4.66 20.07
N GLY A 191 4.11 -4.49 19.07
CA GLY A 191 3.70 -5.60 18.21
C GLY A 191 2.42 -5.34 17.42
N TYR A 192 1.66 -6.41 17.17
CA TYR A 192 0.42 -6.36 16.38
C TYR A 192 -0.69 -7.14 17.07
N ALA A 193 -1.91 -6.63 16.93
CA ALA A 193 -3.13 -7.35 17.26
C ALA A 193 -3.77 -7.89 15.97
N LEU A 194 -4.11 -9.17 15.98
CA LEU A 194 -4.92 -9.83 14.98
C LEU A 194 -6.34 -9.95 15.54
N LEU A 195 -7.31 -9.33 14.89
CA LEU A 195 -8.70 -9.38 15.28
C LEU A 195 -9.47 -10.19 14.26
N GLN A 196 -10.26 -11.17 14.71
CA GLN A 196 -11.19 -11.90 13.87
C GLN A 196 -12.61 -11.42 14.14
N TYR A 197 -13.35 -11.12 13.07
CA TYR A 197 -14.73 -10.66 13.11
C TYR A 197 -15.62 -11.65 12.36
N ASN A 198 -16.81 -11.87 12.91
CA ASN A 198 -17.85 -12.60 12.19
C ASN A 198 -18.30 -11.77 10.97
N SER A 199 -18.39 -12.42 9.79
CA SER A 199 -18.73 -11.76 8.53
C SER A 199 -20.19 -11.28 8.43
N GLU A 200 -21.09 -11.83 9.22
CA GLU A 200 -22.52 -11.51 9.17
C GLU A 200 -22.89 -10.31 10.04
N ASN A 201 -22.30 -10.21 11.25
CA ASN A 201 -22.69 -9.21 12.23
C ASN A 201 -21.55 -8.29 12.69
N TYR A 202 -20.31 -8.53 12.20
CA TYR A 202 -19.11 -7.79 12.56
C TYR A 202 -18.71 -7.83 14.04
N ASP A 203 -19.23 -8.80 14.80
CA ASP A 203 -18.81 -9.00 16.18
C ASP A 203 -17.38 -9.55 16.22
N THR A 204 -16.57 -9.02 17.12
CA THR A 204 -15.23 -9.54 17.37
C THR A 204 -15.34 -10.92 18.04
N VAL A 205 -14.82 -11.94 17.40
CA VAL A 205 -14.89 -13.33 17.89
C VAL A 205 -13.57 -13.80 18.50
N ALA A 206 -12.45 -13.23 18.07
CA ALA A 206 -11.14 -13.53 18.64
C ALA A 206 -10.20 -12.33 18.53
N ILE A 207 -9.32 -12.18 19.52
CA ILE A 207 -8.22 -11.21 19.50
C ILE A 207 -6.95 -11.96 19.88
N GLN A 208 -5.91 -11.78 19.10
CA GLN A 208 -4.57 -12.33 19.36
C GLN A 208 -3.55 -11.21 19.24
N THR A 209 -2.62 -11.14 20.20
CA THR A 209 -1.55 -10.14 20.16
C THR A 209 -0.21 -10.83 19.99
N TYR A 210 0.61 -10.26 19.12
CA TYR A 210 1.91 -10.79 18.73
C TYR A 210 3.00 -9.73 18.90
N SER A 211 4.20 -10.19 19.32
CA SER A 211 5.44 -9.43 19.24
C SER A 211 6.40 -10.10 18.28
N GLY A 212 7.63 -9.55 18.16
CA GLY A 212 8.71 -10.19 17.43
C GLY A 212 9.06 -11.61 17.92
N ASP A 213 8.71 -11.94 19.16
CA ASP A 213 8.97 -13.24 19.79
C ASP A 213 7.79 -14.23 19.67
N GLY A 214 6.67 -13.82 19.07
CA GLY A 214 5.50 -14.66 18.85
C GLY A 214 4.24 -14.21 19.58
N LEU A 215 3.32 -15.14 19.84
CA LEU A 215 2.03 -14.87 20.48
C LEU A 215 2.23 -14.44 21.94
N LEU A 216 1.76 -13.22 22.27
CA LEU A 216 1.78 -12.69 23.63
C LEU A 216 0.50 -13.04 24.39
N TRP A 217 -0.65 -12.95 23.73
CA TRP A 217 -1.94 -13.14 24.36
C TRP A 217 -3.03 -13.52 23.35
N SER A 218 -3.99 -14.31 23.78
CA SER A 218 -5.16 -14.70 22.97
C SER A 218 -6.41 -14.72 23.82
N SER A 219 -7.50 -14.12 23.31
CA SER A 219 -8.85 -14.37 23.82
C SER A 219 -9.61 -15.21 22.81
N ALA A 220 -10.10 -16.35 23.23
CA ALA A 220 -11.06 -17.10 22.47
C ALA A 220 -12.44 -17.00 23.16
N GLY A 221 -13.41 -16.45 22.44
CA GLY A 221 -14.82 -16.73 22.72
C GLY A 221 -15.63 -15.80 23.63
N GLU A 222 -15.20 -14.58 23.95
CA GLU A 222 -16.12 -13.55 24.46
C GLU A 222 -15.84 -12.21 23.77
N ALA A 223 -16.87 -11.65 23.14
CA ALA A 223 -16.83 -10.34 22.49
C ALA A 223 -16.50 -9.24 23.51
N GLN A 224 -15.27 -8.77 23.56
CA GLN A 224 -14.90 -7.56 24.27
C GLN A 224 -14.68 -6.45 23.26
N GLN A 225 -15.52 -5.41 23.32
CA GLN A 225 -15.27 -4.18 22.60
C GLN A 225 -14.06 -3.49 23.23
N TYR A 226 -12.95 -3.49 22.52
CA TYR A 226 -11.83 -2.61 22.85
C TYR A 226 -12.12 -1.21 22.33
N THR A 227 -12.44 -0.28 23.20
CA THR A 227 -12.40 1.15 22.89
C THR A 227 -10.97 1.63 23.06
N ARG A 228 -10.41 2.17 21.98
CA ARG A 228 -9.12 2.86 21.99
C ARG A 228 -9.23 4.03 22.97
N SER A 229 -8.50 3.99 24.07
CA SER A 229 -8.32 5.17 24.92
C SER A 229 -7.34 6.11 24.20
N GLU A 230 -7.80 7.34 23.91
CA GLU A 230 -7.00 8.45 23.44
C GLU A 230 -5.85 8.81 24.40
#